data_9d65f64dc2cf88b384c0e57e44b7cfd5
#
_entry.id   9d65f64dc2cf88b384c0e57e44b7cfd5
#
_cell.length_a   1.000
_cell.length_b   1.000
_cell.length_c   1.000
_cell.angle_alpha   90.00
_cell.angle_beta   90.00
_cell.angle_gamma   90.00
#
_symmetry.space_group_name_H-M   'P 1'
#
loop_
_entity.id
_entity.type
_entity.pdbx_description
1 polymer ?
#
loop_
_entity_poly.entity_id
_entity_poly.type
_entity_poly.pdbx_seq_one_letter_code
_entity_poly.pdbx_strand_id
1 'polypeptide(L)'
;MSIANRRTRGFATERLVADYLKQWWGSATVGRGADPRGDVINVPFDVEVKATAKFSYLAWVKQQTARTAKSGKLGFIVWRCNGQATKVHEYAALVPLEVLIDLLLKAGYGKMPHDVRELDPIRCKMCGAWSFKETCKMCESDPDANL
;
A
#
# COMPACT_ATOMS: atom_id res chain seq x y z
N MET A 1 -32.18 -1.65 0.85
CA MET A 1 -31.52 -2.79 0.13
C MET A 1 -31.39 -3.96 1.09
N SER A 2 -31.87 -5.13 0.69
CA SER A 2 -31.77 -6.37 1.47
C SER A 2 -30.30 -6.81 1.63
N ILE A 3 -29.98 -7.50 2.74
CA ILE A 3 -28.64 -8.08 3.03
C ILE A 3 -28.23 -9.05 1.92
N ALA A 4 -29.17 -9.81 1.35
CA ALA A 4 -28.93 -10.70 0.22
C ALA A 4 -28.40 -9.96 -1.01
N ASN A 5 -29.00 -8.82 -1.36
CA ASN A 5 -28.57 -8.02 -2.51
C ASN A 5 -27.16 -7.42 -2.36
N ARG A 6 -26.74 -7.14 -1.12
CA ARG A 6 -25.37 -6.64 -0.85
C ARG A 6 -24.31 -7.73 -1.05
N ARG A 7 -24.55 -8.94 -0.57
CA ARG A 7 -23.64 -10.09 -0.76
C ARG A 7 -23.51 -10.45 -2.24
N THR A 8 -24.62 -10.52 -2.96
CA THR A 8 -24.64 -10.82 -4.39
C THR A 8 -23.87 -9.77 -5.19
N ARG A 9 -24.04 -8.48 -4.88
CA ARG A 9 -23.30 -7.39 -5.53
C ARG A 9 -21.81 -7.45 -5.23
N GLY A 10 -21.41 -7.76 -3.99
CA GLY A 10 -20.01 -7.93 -3.61
C GLY A 10 -19.35 -9.00 -4.45
N PHE A 11 -19.87 -10.21 -4.40
CA PHE A 11 -19.34 -11.36 -5.13
C PHE A 11 -19.31 -11.16 -6.66
N ALA A 12 -20.35 -10.54 -7.22
CA ALA A 12 -20.35 -10.20 -8.65
C ALA A 12 -19.23 -9.22 -9.01
N THR A 13 -18.94 -8.26 -8.13
CA THR A 13 -17.84 -7.31 -8.34
C THR A 13 -16.47 -7.97 -8.22
N GLU A 14 -16.27 -8.85 -7.23
CA GLU A 14 -15.05 -9.65 -7.07
C GLU A 14 -14.76 -10.47 -8.34
N ARG A 15 -15.79 -11.10 -8.93
CA ARG A 15 -15.68 -11.85 -10.17
C ARG A 15 -15.27 -10.95 -11.35
N LEU A 16 -15.88 -9.79 -11.49
CA LEU A 16 -15.52 -8.82 -12.53
C LEU A 16 -14.06 -8.38 -12.40
N VAL A 17 -13.59 -8.10 -11.18
CA VAL A 17 -12.20 -7.72 -10.93
C VAL A 17 -11.26 -8.88 -11.26
N ALA A 18 -11.56 -10.10 -10.82
CA ALA A 18 -10.74 -11.27 -11.12
C ALA A 18 -10.66 -11.52 -12.64
N ASP A 19 -11.78 -11.44 -13.37
CA ASP A 19 -11.81 -11.63 -14.83
C ASP A 19 -11.03 -10.52 -15.55
N TYR A 20 -11.08 -9.27 -15.06
CA TYR A 20 -10.28 -8.18 -15.60
C TYR A 20 -8.78 -8.41 -15.40
N LEU A 21 -8.37 -8.85 -14.22
CA LEU A 21 -6.96 -9.12 -13.89
C LEU A 21 -6.38 -10.32 -14.66
N LYS A 22 -7.22 -11.24 -15.16
CA LYS A 22 -6.76 -12.36 -16.01
C LYS A 22 -6.03 -11.93 -17.27
N GLN A 23 -6.21 -10.70 -17.73
CA GLN A 23 -5.52 -10.17 -18.91
C GLN A 23 -3.98 -10.14 -18.70
N TRP A 24 -3.54 -10.00 -17.47
CA TRP A 24 -2.12 -9.96 -17.08
C TRP A 24 -1.71 -11.15 -16.21
N TRP A 25 -2.62 -11.68 -15.41
CA TRP A 25 -2.42 -12.82 -14.51
C TRP A 25 -3.46 -13.89 -14.84
N GLY A 26 -3.17 -14.70 -15.83
CA GLY A 26 -4.11 -15.66 -16.43
C GLY A 26 -4.78 -16.63 -15.44
N SER A 27 -4.14 -16.90 -14.29
CA SER A 27 -4.67 -17.75 -13.22
C SER A 27 -5.52 -17.00 -12.18
N ALA A 28 -5.68 -15.67 -12.29
CA ALA A 28 -6.46 -14.89 -11.35
C ALA A 28 -7.90 -15.44 -11.22
N THR A 29 -8.38 -15.61 -9.99
CA THR A 29 -9.74 -16.11 -9.72
C THR A 29 -10.25 -15.57 -8.39
N VAL A 30 -11.55 -15.66 -8.17
CA VAL A 30 -12.18 -15.22 -6.91
C VAL A 30 -11.84 -16.18 -5.78
N GLY A 31 -11.47 -15.64 -4.60
CA GLY A 31 -11.34 -16.40 -3.37
C GLY A 31 -12.70 -16.97 -2.92
N ARG A 32 -12.72 -18.10 -2.26
CA ARG A 32 -13.95 -18.70 -1.74
C ARG A 32 -14.18 -18.30 -0.30
N GLY A 33 -15.36 -17.72 -0.01
CA GLY A 33 -15.74 -17.32 1.33
C GLY A 33 -14.79 -16.26 1.92
N ALA A 34 -14.43 -16.40 3.20
CA ALA A 34 -13.42 -15.56 3.85
C ALA A 34 -12.01 -16.10 3.58
N ASP A 35 -11.59 -16.13 2.31
CA ASP A 35 -10.26 -16.63 1.93
C ASP A 35 -9.18 -15.72 2.56
N PRO A 36 -8.24 -16.26 3.33
CA PRO A 36 -7.20 -15.47 3.96
C PRO A 36 -6.20 -14.85 2.96
N ARG A 37 -6.27 -15.25 1.69
CA ARG A 37 -5.43 -14.74 0.61
C ARG A 37 -5.98 -13.50 -0.09
N GLY A 38 -7.22 -13.10 0.21
CA GLY A 38 -7.91 -11.96 -0.40
C GLY A 38 -9.11 -12.33 -1.25
N ASP A 39 -9.78 -11.32 -1.80
CA ASP A 39 -10.98 -11.51 -2.65
C ASP A 39 -10.61 -12.03 -4.04
N VAL A 40 -9.40 -11.70 -4.53
CA VAL A 40 -8.82 -12.27 -5.75
C VAL A 40 -7.54 -13.03 -5.39
N ILE A 41 -7.46 -14.28 -5.81
CA ILE A 41 -6.36 -15.20 -5.52
C ILE A 41 -5.61 -15.60 -6.80
N ASN A 42 -4.47 -16.27 -6.64
CA ASN A 42 -3.56 -16.66 -7.72
C ASN A 42 -2.96 -15.45 -8.45
N VAL A 43 -2.74 -14.38 -7.71
CA VAL A 43 -2.03 -13.17 -8.11
C VAL A 43 -0.90 -12.89 -7.11
N PRO A 44 0.18 -12.19 -7.52
CA PRO A 44 1.34 -11.96 -6.63
C PRO A 44 1.12 -10.88 -5.58
N PHE A 45 -0.06 -10.30 -5.51
CA PHE A 45 -0.46 -9.24 -4.59
C PHE A 45 -1.76 -9.62 -3.86
N ASP A 46 -2.16 -8.80 -2.89
CA ASP A 46 -3.37 -8.97 -2.10
C ASP A 46 -4.41 -7.93 -2.55
N VAL A 47 -5.55 -8.39 -3.02
CA VAL A 47 -6.65 -7.53 -3.49
C VAL A 47 -7.85 -7.67 -2.58
N GLU A 48 -8.33 -6.56 -2.07
CA GLU A 48 -9.61 -6.43 -1.37
C GLU A 48 -10.59 -5.69 -2.28
N VAL A 49 -11.77 -6.23 -2.51
CA VAL A 49 -12.79 -5.63 -3.40
C VAL A 49 -13.94 -5.07 -2.57
N LYS A 50 -14.29 -3.83 -2.80
CA LYS A 50 -15.39 -3.14 -2.12
C LYS A 50 -16.42 -2.63 -3.14
N ALA A 51 -17.66 -3.07 -3.00
CA ALA A 51 -18.80 -2.67 -3.84
C ALA A 51 -19.89 -2.00 -2.99
N THR A 52 -19.52 -1.07 -2.15
CA THR A 52 -20.40 -0.38 -1.19
C THR A 52 -20.51 1.10 -1.53
N ALA A 53 -21.72 1.66 -1.34
CA ALA A 53 -21.94 3.10 -1.49
C ALA A 53 -21.25 3.93 -0.40
N LYS A 54 -21.11 3.36 0.81
CA LYS A 54 -20.45 4.03 1.92
C LYS A 54 -18.94 3.83 1.83
N PHE A 55 -18.21 4.92 1.74
CA PHE A 55 -16.76 4.92 1.77
C PHE A 55 -16.27 4.77 3.22
N SER A 56 -15.41 3.78 3.47
CA SER A 56 -14.90 3.46 4.81
C SER A 56 -13.42 3.03 4.73
N TYR A 57 -12.60 3.87 4.10
CA TYR A 57 -11.21 3.58 3.76
C TYR A 57 -10.37 3.11 4.96
N LEU A 58 -10.47 3.81 6.10
CA LEU A 58 -9.66 3.47 7.28
C LEU A 58 -9.93 2.04 7.78
N ALA A 59 -11.21 1.61 7.79
CA ALA A 59 -11.57 0.25 8.18
C ALA A 59 -11.04 -0.78 7.17
N TRP A 60 -11.14 -0.49 5.89
CA TRP A 60 -10.68 -1.38 4.82
C TRP A 60 -9.16 -1.52 4.82
N VAL A 61 -8.44 -0.40 4.95
CA VAL A 61 -6.98 -0.39 5.02
C VAL A 61 -6.48 -1.15 6.24
N LYS A 62 -7.11 -0.98 7.41
CA LYS A 62 -6.75 -1.73 8.62
C LYS A 62 -6.87 -3.24 8.40
N GLN A 63 -7.97 -3.69 7.81
CA GLN A 63 -8.20 -5.10 7.48
C GLN A 63 -7.12 -5.63 6.53
N GLN A 64 -6.82 -4.90 5.46
CA GLN A 64 -5.85 -5.30 4.45
C GLN A 64 -4.42 -5.28 5.00
N THR A 65 -4.03 -4.24 5.74
CA THR A 65 -2.70 -4.15 6.36
C THR A 65 -2.43 -5.32 7.29
N ALA A 66 -3.42 -5.73 8.09
CA ALA A 66 -3.28 -6.90 8.96
C ALA A 66 -3.06 -8.21 8.16
N ARG A 67 -3.63 -8.32 6.97
CA ARG A 67 -3.47 -9.48 6.08
C ARG A 67 -2.12 -9.45 5.35
N THR A 68 -1.75 -8.31 4.80
CA THR A 68 -0.49 -8.13 4.07
C THR A 68 0.73 -8.20 4.99
N ALA A 69 0.63 -7.79 6.25
CA ALA A 69 1.68 -7.97 7.25
C ALA A 69 2.04 -9.45 7.47
N LYS A 70 1.08 -10.37 7.31
CA LYS A 70 1.30 -11.81 7.42
C LYS A 70 1.85 -12.43 6.12
N SER A 71 1.41 -11.94 4.98
CA SER A 71 1.75 -12.52 3.67
C SER A 71 2.99 -11.88 3.02
N GLY A 72 3.40 -10.69 3.45
CA GLY A 72 4.47 -9.90 2.82
C GLY A 72 4.12 -9.40 1.41
N LYS A 73 2.88 -9.56 0.96
CA LYS A 73 2.45 -9.13 -0.38
C LYS A 73 2.13 -7.64 -0.41
N LEU A 74 2.31 -7.03 -1.58
CA LEU A 74 1.71 -5.74 -1.88
C LEU A 74 0.19 -5.84 -1.78
N GLY A 75 -0.46 -4.95 -1.05
CA GLY A 75 -1.91 -4.93 -0.92
C GLY A 75 -2.54 -3.64 -1.45
N PHE A 76 -3.70 -3.76 -2.10
CA PHE A 76 -4.51 -2.62 -2.48
C PHE A 76 -6.00 -2.95 -2.47
N ILE A 77 -6.83 -1.92 -2.40
CA ILE A 77 -8.27 -2.03 -2.36
C ILE A 77 -8.82 -1.59 -3.70
N VAL A 78 -9.67 -2.40 -4.33
CA VAL A 78 -10.44 -2.02 -5.49
C VAL A 78 -11.83 -1.60 -5.03
N TRP A 79 -12.19 -0.35 -5.27
CA TRP A 79 -13.48 0.19 -4.88
C TRP A 79 -14.32 0.54 -6.11
N ARG A 80 -15.46 -0.16 -6.22
CA ARG A 80 -16.49 0.12 -7.23
C ARG A 80 -17.44 1.19 -6.69
N CYS A 81 -17.40 2.36 -7.28
CA CYS A 81 -18.34 3.44 -7.00
C CYS A 81 -19.72 3.17 -7.61
N ASN A 82 -20.74 3.87 -7.12
CA ASN A 82 -22.06 3.83 -7.75
C ASN A 82 -21.97 4.39 -9.20
N GLY A 83 -22.69 3.78 -10.10
CA GLY A 83 -22.74 4.19 -11.51
C GLY A 83 -21.66 3.56 -12.42
N GLN A 84 -20.61 2.95 -11.87
CA GLN A 84 -19.54 2.34 -12.69
C GLN A 84 -19.93 1.00 -13.33
N ALA A 85 -21.03 0.38 -12.87
CA ALA A 85 -21.55 -0.90 -13.40
C ALA A 85 -20.44 -1.96 -13.61
N THR A 86 -20.22 -2.42 -14.84
CA THR A 86 -19.22 -3.43 -15.22
C THR A 86 -17.92 -2.83 -15.75
N LYS A 87 -17.76 -1.52 -15.71
CA LYS A 87 -16.57 -0.82 -16.22
C LYS A 87 -15.41 -0.89 -15.23
N VAL A 88 -14.80 -2.06 -15.13
CA VAL A 88 -13.76 -2.36 -14.14
C VAL A 88 -12.55 -1.43 -14.26
N HIS A 89 -12.20 -1.02 -15.48
CA HIS A 89 -11.09 -0.07 -15.73
C HIS A 89 -11.33 1.34 -15.13
N GLU A 90 -12.57 1.65 -14.76
CA GLU A 90 -12.94 2.91 -14.09
C GLU A 90 -12.97 2.76 -12.56
N TYR A 91 -12.82 1.55 -11.99
CA TYR A 91 -12.83 1.36 -10.55
C TYR A 91 -11.61 2.02 -9.91
N ALA A 92 -11.81 2.57 -8.71
CA ALA A 92 -10.71 3.16 -7.96
C ALA A 92 -9.80 2.07 -7.37
N ALA A 93 -8.50 2.23 -7.52
CA ALA A 93 -7.51 1.49 -6.75
C ALA A 93 -7.00 2.38 -5.61
N LEU A 94 -7.13 1.91 -4.38
CA LEU A 94 -6.76 2.64 -3.18
C LEU A 94 -5.57 1.94 -2.54
N VAL A 95 -4.49 2.68 -2.37
CA VAL A 95 -3.26 2.23 -1.72
C VAL A 95 -2.81 3.24 -0.69
N PRO A 96 -2.11 2.86 0.39
CA PRO A 96 -1.43 3.82 1.24
C PRO A 96 -0.45 4.67 0.42
N LEU A 97 -0.33 5.96 0.76
CA LEU A 97 0.53 6.89 0.02
C LEU A 97 1.99 6.42 -0.06
N GLU A 98 2.51 5.85 1.02
CA GLU A 98 3.87 5.27 1.07
C GLU A 98 4.06 4.16 0.01
N VAL A 99 3.08 3.27 -0.11
CA VAL A 99 3.08 2.20 -1.12
C VAL A 99 3.05 2.77 -2.54
N LEU A 100 2.23 3.80 -2.77
CA LEU A 100 2.17 4.48 -4.07
C LEU A 100 3.51 5.13 -4.42
N ILE A 101 4.14 5.81 -3.46
CA ILE A 101 5.46 6.44 -3.66
C ILE A 101 6.49 5.38 -4.05
N ASP A 102 6.56 4.25 -3.34
CA ASP A 102 7.47 3.15 -3.66
C ASP A 102 7.24 2.60 -5.09
N LEU A 103 5.98 2.41 -5.47
CA LEU A 103 5.62 1.97 -6.83
C LEU A 103 6.03 3.00 -7.89
N LEU A 104 5.80 4.29 -7.65
CA LEU A 104 6.18 5.37 -8.57
C LEU A 104 7.70 5.45 -8.75
N LEU A 105 8.46 5.30 -7.67
CA LEU A 105 9.92 5.28 -7.71
C LEU A 105 10.44 4.08 -8.51
N LYS A 106 9.89 2.89 -8.28
CA LYS A 106 10.21 1.68 -9.05
C LYS A 106 9.84 1.79 -10.53
N ALA A 107 8.79 2.53 -10.84
CA ALA A 107 8.38 2.83 -12.21
C ALA A 107 9.17 3.96 -12.89
N GLY A 108 10.14 4.57 -12.19
CA GLY A 108 11.02 5.60 -12.74
C GLY A 108 10.45 7.02 -12.69
N TYR A 109 9.36 7.26 -11.94
CA TYR A 109 8.77 8.60 -11.79
C TYR A 109 9.48 9.51 -10.77
N GLY A 110 10.64 9.14 -10.31
CA GLY A 110 11.40 9.93 -9.36
C GLY A 110 12.78 9.32 -9.16
N LYS A 111 13.61 10.05 -8.45
CA LYS A 111 14.86 9.50 -7.93
C LYS A 111 14.59 9.08 -6.50
N MET A 112 15.01 7.87 -6.12
CA MET A 112 15.17 7.58 -4.71
C MET A 112 15.97 8.74 -4.13
N PRO A 113 15.56 9.33 -2.98
CA PRO A 113 16.43 10.28 -2.32
C PRO A 113 17.81 9.63 -2.31
N HIS A 114 18.76 10.19 -3.08
CA HIS A 114 20.13 9.78 -2.94
C HIS A 114 20.44 10.03 -1.48
N ASP A 115 20.75 8.95 -0.81
CA ASP A 115 21.20 8.96 0.55
C ASP A 115 20.16 9.05 1.66
N VAL A 116 19.27 8.04 1.68
CA VAL A 116 18.91 7.57 3.03
C VAL A 116 20.15 7.05 3.76
N ARG A 117 21.22 6.69 3.03
CA ARG A 117 22.52 6.37 3.63
C ARG A 117 23.29 7.60 4.16
N GLU A 118 23.05 8.80 3.59
CA GLU A 118 23.52 10.07 4.17
C GLU A 118 22.71 10.51 5.38
N LEU A 119 21.53 9.92 5.61
CA LEU A 119 20.71 10.15 6.78
C LEU A 119 20.92 9.09 7.88
N ASP A 120 21.78 8.10 7.68
CA ASP A 120 22.18 7.23 8.78
C ASP A 120 22.96 8.09 9.79
N PRO A 121 22.46 8.17 11.04
CA PRO A 121 23.12 8.98 12.04
C PRO A 121 24.54 8.43 12.26
N ILE A 122 25.51 9.28 12.03
CA ILE A 122 26.93 8.99 12.30
C ILE A 122 27.33 9.49 13.68
N ARG A 123 28.42 8.98 14.19
CA ARG A 123 28.98 9.50 15.44
C ARG A 123 29.68 10.84 15.19
N CYS A 124 29.29 11.86 15.95
CA CYS A 124 29.98 13.13 15.94
C CYS A 124 31.46 12.90 16.26
N LYS A 125 32.37 13.42 15.42
CA LYS A 125 33.81 13.26 15.59
C LYS A 125 34.35 13.91 16.85
N MET A 126 33.65 14.92 17.37
CA MET A 126 34.07 15.69 18.55
C MET A 126 33.61 15.05 19.87
N CYS A 127 32.30 14.76 20.00
CA CYS A 127 31.73 14.31 21.27
C CYS A 127 31.16 12.88 21.24
N GLY A 128 31.18 12.21 20.09
CA GLY A 128 30.66 10.86 19.92
C GLY A 128 29.14 10.74 19.97
N ALA A 129 28.38 11.84 20.06
CA ALA A 129 26.93 11.83 20.00
C ALA A 129 26.44 11.46 18.61
N TRP A 130 25.24 10.87 18.51
CA TRP A 130 24.62 10.59 17.22
C TRP A 130 24.21 11.90 16.52
N SER A 131 24.58 12.05 15.25
CA SER A 131 24.34 13.24 14.44
C SER A 131 24.15 12.84 12.98
N PHE A 132 23.42 13.65 12.21
CA PHE A 132 23.33 13.51 10.75
C PHE A 132 24.45 14.27 9.99
N LYS A 133 25.39 14.85 10.72
CA LYS A 133 26.59 15.52 10.21
C LYS A 133 27.81 15.02 10.96
N GLU A 134 28.99 15.16 10.37
CA GLU A 134 30.26 14.81 11.02
C GLU A 134 30.49 15.53 12.35
N THR A 135 29.94 16.74 12.49
CA THR A 135 29.94 17.55 13.71
C THR A 135 28.49 17.84 14.12
N CYS A 136 28.13 17.57 15.36
CA CYS A 136 26.78 17.85 15.86
C CYS A 136 26.59 19.35 16.14
N LYS A 137 25.30 19.80 16.18
CA LYS A 137 24.97 21.19 16.43
C LYS A 137 25.55 21.77 17.72
N MET A 138 25.72 20.91 18.76
CA MET A 138 26.30 21.37 20.03
C MET A 138 27.79 21.67 19.88
N CYS A 139 28.51 20.86 19.08
CA CYS A 139 29.94 21.11 18.85
C CYS A 139 30.20 22.16 17.75
N GLU A 140 29.25 22.44 16.88
CA GLU A 140 29.30 23.55 15.90
C GLU A 140 29.11 24.92 16.56
N SER A 141 28.35 24.99 17.67
CA SER A 141 28.02 26.24 18.37
C SER A 141 29.04 26.61 19.49
N ASP A 142 29.96 25.72 19.81
CA ASP A 142 30.97 25.95 20.81
C ASP A 142 32.37 25.68 20.25
N PRO A 143 32.99 26.72 19.62
CA PRO A 143 34.32 26.58 19.02
C PRO A 143 35.45 26.37 20.09
N ASP A 144 35.15 26.62 21.36
CA ASP A 144 36.11 26.51 22.44
C ASP A 144 36.04 25.18 23.22
N ALA A 145 35.18 24.23 22.81
CA ALA A 145 35.11 22.89 23.41
C ALA A 145 36.35 22.02 23.12
N ASN A 146 37.41 22.60 22.61
CA ASN A 146 38.69 21.94 22.24
C ASN A 146 39.85 22.23 23.19
N LEU A 147 39.57 22.44 24.48
CA LEU A 147 40.64 22.55 25.50
C LEU A 147 40.47 21.51 26.57
#